data_68248240aa704c145ba0d3a53e6ee95d
#
_entry.id   68248240aa704c145ba0d3a53e6ee95d
#
_cell.length_a   1.000
_cell.length_b   1.000
_cell.length_c   1.000
_cell.angle_alpha   90.00
_cell.angle_beta   90.00
_cell.angle_gamma   90.00
#
_symmetry.space_group_name_H-M   'P 1'
#
loop_
_entity.id
_entity.type
_entity.pdbx_description
1 polymer ?
#
loop_
_entity_poly.entity_id
_entity_poly.type
_entity_poly.pdbx_seq_one_letter_code
_entity_poly.pdbx_strand_id
1 'polypeptide(L)'
;MSVAWPMMVRETQKTQRIIILDPAGDAKRTGRSIGDSFERGLTLQCAEKIKDIIEEGAPYIKVIITRMPGDTVYDLQNASLSNRVDADLFINLNFYYTQETKPIMYIYQFSYGNDFVACPQGLTFNSYDQAYLIHKTTTDVVSQLFKKELSQQKYQSLFTVEGPYSLPIKPLIGIIAPTITYEIGLKNKDAWQGYCEPLAETIINVVAQVFS
;
A
#
# COMPACT_ATOMS: atom_id res chain seq x y z
N MET A 1 51.22 5.09 15.13
CA MET A 1 50.39 4.44 14.10
C MET A 1 49.06 4.06 14.77
N SER A 2 48.03 4.84 14.50
CA SER A 2 46.68 4.60 15.03
C SER A 2 45.90 3.74 14.02
N VAL A 3 45.57 2.50 14.41
CA VAL A 3 44.78 1.60 13.59
C VAL A 3 43.31 1.94 13.88
N ALA A 4 42.68 2.68 12.94
CA ALA A 4 41.24 2.89 12.99
C ALA A 4 40.52 1.57 12.64
N TRP A 5 39.83 1.01 13.60
CA TRP A 5 38.96 -0.14 13.39
C TRP A 5 37.70 0.32 12.63
N PRO A 6 37.31 -0.32 11.52
CA PRO A 6 36.05 0.02 10.89
C PRO A 6 34.91 -0.41 11.83
N MET A 7 34.11 0.54 12.29
CA MET A 7 32.81 0.26 12.88
C MET A 7 31.95 -0.43 11.81
N MET A 8 31.83 -1.75 11.89
CA MET A 8 30.75 -2.47 11.22
C MET A 8 29.45 -2.03 11.89
N VAL A 9 28.74 -1.13 11.23
CA VAL A 9 27.31 -0.91 11.52
C VAL A 9 26.64 -2.22 11.12
N ARG A 10 26.35 -3.09 12.12
CA ARG A 10 25.42 -4.19 11.91
C ARG A 10 24.06 -3.55 11.61
N GLU A 11 23.63 -3.60 10.37
CA GLU A 11 22.20 -3.50 10.07
C GLU A 11 21.51 -4.60 10.90
N THR A 12 20.84 -4.19 11.95
CA THR A 12 19.96 -5.11 12.72
C THR A 12 18.84 -5.47 11.74
N GLN A 13 18.87 -6.71 11.22
CA GLN A 13 17.76 -7.22 10.43
C GLN A 13 16.49 -7.06 11.25
N LYS A 14 15.54 -6.33 10.66
CA LYS A 14 14.23 -6.09 11.24
C LYS A 14 13.53 -7.44 11.40
N THR A 15 13.28 -7.86 12.62
CA THR A 15 12.69 -9.17 12.92
C THR A 15 11.21 -9.25 12.55
N GLN A 16 10.55 -8.10 12.41
CA GLN A 16 9.14 -8.00 12.04
C GLN A 16 8.97 -6.93 10.96
N ARG A 17 8.26 -7.26 9.90
CA ARG A 17 7.89 -6.32 8.81
C ARG A 17 6.59 -5.62 9.13
N ILE A 18 6.54 -4.32 8.91
CA ILE A 18 5.36 -3.50 9.20
C ILE A 18 4.71 -3.08 7.89
N ILE A 19 3.49 -3.55 7.67
CA ILE A 19 2.66 -3.21 6.52
C ILE A 19 1.52 -2.32 6.99
N ILE A 20 1.29 -1.21 6.30
CA ILE A 20 0.14 -0.36 6.57
C ILE A 20 -0.92 -0.59 5.50
N LEU A 21 -2.15 -0.85 5.92
CA LEU A 21 -3.34 -0.84 5.08
C LEU A 21 -4.14 0.44 5.36
N ASP A 22 -4.37 1.20 4.30
CA ASP A 22 -5.14 2.45 4.34
C ASP A 22 -6.46 2.27 3.58
N PRO A 23 -7.54 1.84 4.27
CA PRO A 23 -8.84 1.70 3.64
C PRO A 23 -9.45 3.07 3.31
N ALA A 24 -9.84 3.29 2.06
CA ALA A 24 -10.39 4.54 1.57
C ALA A 24 -11.67 4.97 2.32
N GLY A 25 -11.88 6.29 2.37
CA GLY A 25 -13.00 6.89 3.07
C GLY A 25 -12.78 6.97 4.58
N ASP A 26 -13.65 7.73 5.26
CA ASP A 26 -13.61 7.93 6.71
C ASP A 26 -15.00 8.36 7.24
N ALA A 27 -15.10 8.79 8.50
CA ALA A 27 -16.38 9.21 9.09
C ALA A 27 -17.03 10.40 8.36
N LYS A 28 -16.23 11.31 7.81
CA LYS A 28 -16.70 12.50 7.07
C LYS A 28 -16.78 12.27 5.57
N ARG A 29 -15.93 11.41 5.02
CA ARG A 29 -15.81 11.12 3.60
C ARG A 29 -16.21 9.67 3.35
N THR A 30 -17.46 9.45 2.98
CA THR A 30 -18.02 8.09 2.79
C THR A 30 -17.38 7.32 1.63
N GLY A 31 -16.68 8.01 0.74
CA GLY A 31 -16.25 7.43 -0.52
C GLY A 31 -17.39 7.22 -1.51
N ARG A 32 -17.19 6.34 -2.47
CA ARG A 32 -18.14 6.03 -3.54
C ARG A 32 -19.30 5.18 -3.02
N SER A 33 -20.47 5.29 -3.65
CA SER A 33 -21.60 4.38 -3.42
C SER A 33 -21.36 3.07 -4.17
N ILE A 34 -21.59 1.95 -3.50
CA ILE A 34 -21.48 0.59 -4.05
C ILE A 34 -22.75 -0.15 -3.65
N GLY A 35 -23.73 -0.15 -4.55
CA GLY A 35 -25.08 -0.61 -4.24
C GLY A 35 -25.72 0.24 -3.15
N ASP A 36 -26.16 -0.40 -2.08
CA ASP A 36 -26.76 0.21 -0.88
C ASP A 36 -25.71 0.53 0.21
N SER A 37 -24.45 0.38 -0.09
CA SER A 37 -23.32 0.57 0.82
C SER A 37 -22.36 1.68 0.34
N PHE A 38 -21.44 2.07 1.21
CA PHE A 38 -20.38 3.04 0.91
C PHE A 38 -19.00 2.41 0.97
N GLU A 39 -18.13 2.90 0.12
CA GLU A 39 -16.73 2.45 -0.02
C GLU A 39 -16.03 2.36 1.35
N ARG A 40 -16.18 3.37 2.22
CA ARG A 40 -15.52 3.42 3.53
C ARG A 40 -15.75 2.18 4.42
N GLY A 41 -16.97 1.60 4.35
CA GLY A 41 -17.31 0.43 5.15
C GLY A 41 -16.71 -0.84 4.57
N LEU A 42 -16.80 -0.98 3.24
CA LEU A 42 -16.34 -2.17 2.53
C LEU A 42 -14.81 -2.26 2.51
N THR A 43 -14.11 -1.14 2.31
CA THR A 43 -12.64 -1.11 2.35
C THR A 43 -12.10 -1.42 3.73
N LEU A 44 -12.76 -0.93 4.80
CA LEU A 44 -12.33 -1.23 6.17
C LEU A 44 -12.52 -2.73 6.49
N GLN A 45 -13.68 -3.30 6.20
CA GLN A 45 -13.92 -4.73 6.40
C GLN A 45 -12.94 -5.61 5.61
N CYS A 46 -12.63 -5.22 4.37
CA CYS A 46 -11.64 -5.91 3.56
C CYS A 46 -10.24 -5.80 4.17
N ALA A 47 -9.84 -4.62 4.64
CA ALA A 47 -8.54 -4.42 5.29
C ALA A 47 -8.40 -5.24 6.58
N GLU A 48 -9.46 -5.29 7.40
CA GLU A 48 -9.50 -6.14 8.60
C GLU A 48 -9.33 -7.62 8.24
N LYS A 49 -10.06 -8.10 7.24
CA LYS A 49 -9.94 -9.49 6.78
C LYS A 49 -8.57 -9.82 6.20
N ILE A 50 -7.99 -8.93 5.40
CA ILE A 50 -6.63 -9.08 4.87
C ILE A 50 -5.61 -9.15 6.01
N LYS A 51 -5.74 -8.27 7.01
CA LYS A 51 -4.90 -8.27 8.21
C LYS A 51 -4.93 -9.62 8.91
N ASP A 52 -6.13 -10.17 9.17
CA ASP A 52 -6.28 -11.46 9.86
C ASP A 52 -5.57 -12.57 9.09
N ILE A 53 -5.79 -12.66 7.77
CA ILE A 53 -5.14 -13.68 6.92
C ILE A 53 -3.61 -13.54 6.93
N ILE A 54 -3.09 -12.31 6.85
CA ILE A 54 -1.65 -12.07 6.84
C ILE A 54 -1.02 -12.43 8.19
N GLU A 55 -1.58 -11.94 9.29
CA GLU A 55 -1.00 -12.16 10.63
C GLU A 55 -1.09 -13.64 11.06
N GLU A 56 -2.11 -14.38 10.57
CA GLU A 56 -2.21 -15.84 10.76
C GLU A 56 -1.20 -16.61 9.90
N GLY A 57 -1.10 -16.28 8.60
CA GLY A 57 -0.27 -16.99 7.62
C GLY A 57 1.22 -16.62 7.68
N ALA A 58 1.56 -15.41 8.15
CA ALA A 58 2.92 -14.88 8.18
C ALA A 58 3.18 -14.06 9.46
N PRO A 59 3.40 -14.70 10.63
CA PRO A 59 3.53 -14.03 11.92
C PRO A 59 4.67 -13.00 12.01
N TYR A 60 5.63 -13.05 11.07
CA TYR A 60 6.70 -12.06 10.96
C TYR A 60 6.24 -10.73 10.31
N ILE A 61 5.01 -10.67 9.81
CA ILE A 61 4.39 -9.46 9.26
C ILE A 61 3.38 -8.92 10.27
N LYS A 62 3.54 -7.65 10.64
CA LYS A 62 2.57 -6.88 11.41
C LYS A 62 1.78 -5.97 10.50
N VAL A 63 0.45 -6.06 10.54
CA VAL A 63 -0.42 -5.19 9.76
C VAL A 63 -1.04 -4.11 10.64
N ILE A 64 -0.89 -2.85 10.24
CA ILE A 64 -1.50 -1.68 10.88
C ILE A 64 -2.54 -1.11 9.93
N ILE A 65 -3.78 -0.94 10.40
CA ILE A 65 -4.84 -0.26 9.66
C ILE A 65 -4.87 1.21 10.09
N THR A 66 -4.93 2.15 9.14
CA THR A 66 -4.78 3.60 9.41
C THR A 66 -5.90 4.21 10.22
N ARG A 67 -7.07 3.57 10.27
CA ARG A 67 -8.27 4.08 10.96
C ARG A 67 -9.13 2.96 11.53
N MET A 68 -9.94 3.31 12.50
CA MET A 68 -11.02 2.48 13.06
C MET A 68 -12.40 2.99 12.61
N PRO A 69 -13.48 2.23 12.84
CA PRO A 69 -14.85 2.72 12.61
C PRO A 69 -15.11 4.04 13.35
N GLY A 70 -15.61 5.06 12.62
CA GLY A 70 -15.90 6.37 13.20
C GLY A 70 -14.75 7.39 13.17
N ASP A 71 -13.55 6.98 12.84
CA ASP A 71 -12.41 7.90 12.73
C ASP A 71 -12.53 8.81 11.50
N THR A 72 -11.95 10.00 11.62
CA THR A 72 -11.67 10.91 10.51
C THR A 72 -10.17 10.99 10.30
N VAL A 73 -9.72 10.75 9.06
CA VAL A 73 -8.31 10.83 8.70
C VAL A 73 -7.97 12.25 8.22
N TYR A 74 -7.02 12.92 8.87
CA TYR A 74 -6.57 14.25 8.50
C TYR A 74 -5.42 14.20 7.50
N ASP A 75 -5.19 15.30 6.78
CA ASP A 75 -4.08 15.42 5.84
C ASP A 75 -2.75 15.13 6.55
N LEU A 76 -1.87 14.42 5.88
CA LEU A 76 -0.56 13.96 6.38
C LEU A 76 -0.60 13.01 7.60
N GLN A 77 -1.76 12.63 8.10
CA GLN A 77 -1.85 11.64 9.18
C GLN A 77 -1.24 10.30 8.78
N ASN A 78 -1.50 9.86 7.55
CA ASN A 78 -0.92 8.64 6.98
C ASN A 78 0.60 8.71 6.91
N ALA A 79 1.16 9.83 6.46
CA ALA A 79 2.60 10.06 6.44
C ALA A 79 3.21 10.04 7.85
N SER A 80 2.57 10.75 8.80
CA SER A 80 3.02 10.77 10.19
C SER A 80 3.02 9.36 10.81
N LEU A 81 1.97 8.57 10.59
CA LEU A 81 1.89 7.20 11.08
C LEU A 81 2.96 6.33 10.44
N SER A 82 2.99 6.28 9.10
CA SER A 82 3.88 5.42 8.34
C SER A 82 5.35 5.66 8.65
N ASN A 83 5.76 6.94 8.65
CA ASN A 83 7.16 7.30 8.87
C ASN A 83 7.59 7.08 10.33
N ARG A 84 6.68 7.26 11.30
CA ARG A 84 6.97 7.04 12.73
C ARG A 84 7.15 5.57 13.08
N VAL A 85 6.37 4.67 12.44
CA VAL A 85 6.49 3.22 12.70
C VAL A 85 7.52 2.57 11.80
N ASP A 86 8.18 3.33 10.93
CA ASP A 86 9.15 2.85 9.95
C ASP A 86 8.56 1.70 9.12
N ALA A 87 7.43 1.97 8.44
CA ALA A 87 6.72 0.98 7.66
C ALA A 87 7.58 0.45 6.50
N ASP A 88 7.51 -0.85 6.24
CA ASP A 88 8.18 -1.50 5.10
C ASP A 88 7.36 -1.34 3.80
N LEU A 89 6.03 -1.24 3.92
CA LEU A 89 5.13 -1.08 2.78
C LEU A 89 3.84 -0.37 3.23
N PHE A 90 3.35 0.55 2.40
CA PHE A 90 2.06 1.22 2.57
C PHE A 90 1.14 0.90 1.41
N ILE A 91 -0.06 0.41 1.70
CA ILE A 91 -1.06 0.01 0.70
C ILE A 91 -2.35 0.80 0.95
N ASN A 92 -2.73 1.64 -0.01
CA ASN A 92 -4.03 2.31 -0.01
C ASN A 92 -5.03 1.47 -0.80
N LEU A 93 -6.19 1.18 -0.20
CA LEU A 93 -7.21 0.29 -0.74
C LEU A 93 -8.49 1.06 -1.07
N ASN A 94 -8.86 1.09 -2.35
CA ASN A 94 -10.05 1.76 -2.87
C ASN A 94 -10.95 0.80 -3.62
N PHE A 95 -12.26 1.06 -3.58
CA PHE A 95 -13.26 0.34 -4.33
C PHE A 95 -14.09 1.26 -5.23
N TYR A 96 -14.53 0.74 -6.37
CA TYR A 96 -15.51 1.41 -7.22
C TYR A 96 -16.57 0.41 -7.68
N TYR A 97 -17.76 0.93 -7.97
CA TYR A 97 -18.84 0.10 -8.52
C TYR A 97 -18.61 -0.13 -10.02
N THR A 98 -18.82 -1.38 -10.47
CA THR A 98 -18.75 -1.72 -11.89
C THR A 98 -19.82 -2.73 -12.29
N GLN A 99 -20.29 -2.63 -13.53
CA GLN A 99 -21.18 -3.63 -14.16
C GLN A 99 -20.42 -4.57 -15.08
N GLU A 100 -19.12 -4.41 -15.20
CA GLU A 100 -18.27 -5.25 -16.04
C GLU A 100 -18.38 -6.72 -15.62
N THR A 101 -18.45 -7.63 -16.60
CA THR A 101 -18.48 -9.08 -16.34
C THR A 101 -17.26 -9.53 -15.56
N LYS A 102 -16.12 -8.95 -15.89
CA LYS A 102 -14.86 -9.17 -15.19
C LYS A 102 -14.33 -7.83 -14.68
N PRO A 103 -14.38 -7.59 -13.36
CA PRO A 103 -13.88 -6.36 -12.77
C PRO A 103 -12.39 -6.13 -13.06
N ILE A 104 -11.99 -4.87 -13.10
CA ILE A 104 -10.59 -4.49 -13.24
C ILE A 104 -10.06 -4.07 -11.86
N MET A 105 -8.86 -4.52 -11.55
CA MET A 105 -8.06 -4.06 -10.44
C MET A 105 -6.93 -3.20 -10.99
N TYR A 106 -6.98 -1.92 -10.70
CA TYR A 106 -5.91 -0.99 -11.05
C TYR A 106 -4.87 -0.93 -9.93
N ILE A 107 -3.61 -0.91 -10.34
CA ILE A 107 -2.47 -0.66 -9.44
C ILE A 107 -1.89 0.71 -9.80
N TYR A 108 -1.77 1.58 -8.79
CA TYR A 108 -1.14 2.88 -8.93
C TYR A 108 0.03 3.01 -7.97
N GLN A 109 1.03 3.78 -8.37
CA GLN A 109 2.11 4.26 -7.54
C GLN A 109 2.08 5.80 -7.47
N PHE A 110 2.58 6.36 -6.38
CA PHE A 110 2.62 7.81 -6.23
C PHE A 110 3.73 8.41 -7.10
N SER A 111 3.38 9.47 -7.84
CA SER A 111 4.33 10.33 -8.53
C SER A 111 3.80 11.77 -8.51
N TYR A 112 4.67 12.73 -8.30
CA TYR A 112 4.32 14.15 -8.23
C TYR A 112 5.34 15.00 -8.99
N GLY A 113 4.85 15.85 -9.93
CA GLY A 113 5.69 16.76 -10.69
C GLY A 113 6.60 16.07 -11.70
N ASN A 114 7.61 16.80 -12.15
CA ASN A 114 8.69 16.26 -12.98
C ASN A 114 9.72 15.62 -12.07
N ASP A 115 9.94 14.33 -12.17
CA ASP A 115 10.89 13.52 -11.37
C ASP A 115 12.38 13.94 -11.50
N PHE A 116 12.66 15.11 -12.08
CA PHE A 116 13.98 15.58 -12.42
C PHE A 116 14.56 16.66 -11.49
N VAL A 117 14.18 16.67 -10.23
CA VAL A 117 14.90 17.54 -9.29
C VAL A 117 16.16 16.82 -8.83
N ALA A 118 17.31 17.17 -9.43
CA ALA A 118 18.61 16.75 -8.92
C ALA A 118 18.73 17.24 -7.46
N CYS A 119 18.81 16.30 -6.51
CA CYS A 119 19.09 16.64 -5.13
C CYS A 119 20.46 17.30 -5.04
N PRO A 120 20.60 18.56 -4.58
CA PRO A 120 21.90 19.14 -4.33
C PRO A 120 22.62 18.31 -3.27
N GLN A 121 23.92 18.09 -3.46
CA GLN A 121 24.77 17.45 -2.45
C GLN A 121 24.79 18.35 -1.20
N GLY A 122 24.20 17.87 -0.11
CA GLY A 122 24.10 18.57 1.16
C GLY A 122 22.92 18.08 1.97
N LEU A 123 22.61 18.70 3.09
CA LEU A 123 21.46 18.36 3.94
C LEU A 123 20.17 18.26 3.10
N THR A 124 19.69 17.04 2.88
CA THR A 124 18.52 16.77 2.06
C THR A 124 17.25 16.95 2.88
N PHE A 125 16.65 18.12 2.80
CA PHE A 125 15.26 18.28 3.14
C PHE A 125 14.42 17.80 1.96
N ASN A 126 13.87 16.59 2.06
CA ASN A 126 12.85 16.16 1.12
C ASN A 126 11.53 16.85 1.51
N SER A 127 10.96 17.64 0.60
CA SER A 127 9.60 18.14 0.76
C SER A 127 8.61 16.96 0.78
N TYR A 128 7.43 17.15 1.36
CA TYR A 128 6.42 16.09 1.46
C TYR A 128 6.06 15.46 0.10
N ASP A 129 6.03 16.25 -0.94
CA ASP A 129 5.75 15.81 -2.30
C ASP A 129 6.90 15.01 -2.94
N GLN A 130 8.11 15.06 -2.36
CA GLN A 130 9.30 14.34 -2.80
C GLN A 130 9.67 13.15 -1.91
N ALA A 131 8.97 12.93 -0.80
CA ALA A 131 9.28 11.83 0.14
C ALA A 131 9.30 10.45 -0.53
N TYR A 132 8.42 10.21 -1.51
CA TYR A 132 8.34 8.96 -2.27
C TYR A 132 9.62 8.63 -3.07
N LEU A 133 10.45 9.64 -3.40
CA LEU A 133 11.69 9.46 -4.15
C LEU A 133 12.72 8.64 -3.35
N ILE A 134 12.64 8.64 -2.02
CA ILE A 134 13.57 7.91 -1.14
C ILE A 134 13.54 6.42 -1.46
N HIS A 135 12.35 5.84 -1.68
CA HIS A 135 12.18 4.43 -2.01
C HIS A 135 11.51 4.19 -3.37
N LYS A 136 11.68 5.13 -4.33
CA LYS A 136 11.06 5.02 -5.66
C LYS A 136 11.40 3.70 -6.36
N THR A 137 12.67 3.32 -6.39
CA THR A 137 13.10 2.06 -7.02
C THR A 137 12.44 0.85 -6.37
N THR A 138 12.34 0.82 -5.05
CA THR A 138 11.64 -0.25 -4.34
C THR A 138 10.15 -0.25 -4.65
N THR A 139 9.53 0.93 -4.73
CA THR A 139 8.12 1.08 -5.15
C THR A 139 7.88 0.51 -6.55
N ASP A 140 8.78 0.81 -7.50
CA ASP A 140 8.70 0.30 -8.87
C ASP A 140 8.79 -1.24 -8.89
N VAL A 141 9.72 -1.83 -8.14
CA VAL A 141 9.85 -3.29 -8.01
C VAL A 141 8.61 -3.91 -7.37
N VAL A 142 8.17 -3.37 -6.24
CA VAL A 142 7.00 -3.83 -5.50
C VAL A 142 5.76 -3.80 -6.40
N SER A 143 5.48 -2.70 -7.08
CA SER A 143 4.29 -2.55 -7.92
C SER A 143 4.27 -3.55 -9.09
N GLN A 144 5.44 -3.83 -9.69
CA GLN A 144 5.55 -4.85 -10.74
C GLN A 144 5.35 -6.26 -10.19
N LEU A 145 5.88 -6.57 -9.01
CA LEU A 145 5.66 -7.86 -8.36
C LEU A 145 4.19 -8.07 -8.00
N PHE A 146 3.52 -7.05 -7.46
CA PHE A 146 2.08 -7.13 -7.21
C PHE A 146 1.29 -7.40 -8.48
N LYS A 147 1.58 -6.71 -9.58
CA LYS A 147 0.96 -6.98 -10.88
C LYS A 147 1.19 -8.43 -11.31
N LYS A 148 2.43 -8.90 -11.23
CA LYS A 148 2.79 -10.27 -11.62
C LYS A 148 2.04 -11.31 -10.80
N GLU A 149 2.06 -11.17 -9.47
CA GLU A 149 1.41 -12.13 -8.56
C GLU A 149 -0.12 -12.16 -8.77
N LEU A 150 -0.77 -11.00 -8.84
CA LEU A 150 -2.21 -10.89 -9.05
C LEU A 150 -2.65 -11.28 -10.47
N SER A 151 -1.76 -11.28 -11.45
CA SER A 151 -2.05 -11.74 -12.82
C SER A 151 -1.92 -13.26 -13.01
N GLN A 152 -1.60 -14.01 -11.96
CA GLN A 152 -1.49 -15.46 -12.04
C GLN A 152 -2.79 -16.11 -12.49
N GLN A 153 -2.69 -17.26 -13.16
CA GLN A 153 -3.83 -17.98 -13.72
C GLN A 153 -4.94 -18.27 -12.70
N LYS A 154 -4.57 -18.56 -11.44
CA LYS A 154 -5.52 -18.85 -10.36
C LYS A 154 -6.48 -17.69 -10.05
N TYR A 155 -6.12 -16.45 -10.37
CA TYR A 155 -6.94 -15.26 -10.11
C TYR A 155 -7.63 -14.70 -11.36
N GLN A 156 -7.30 -15.21 -12.54
CA GLN A 156 -7.84 -14.69 -13.81
C GLN A 156 -9.37 -14.78 -13.94
N SER A 157 -10.02 -15.68 -13.20
CA SER A 157 -11.48 -15.74 -13.16
C SER A 157 -12.14 -14.64 -12.32
N LEU A 158 -11.39 -14.02 -11.40
CA LEU A 158 -11.91 -13.03 -10.45
C LEU A 158 -11.82 -11.60 -11.02
N PHE A 159 -10.68 -11.22 -11.58
CA PHE A 159 -10.41 -9.86 -12.07
C PHE A 159 -9.34 -9.84 -13.16
N THR A 160 -9.23 -8.69 -13.81
CA THR A 160 -8.09 -8.32 -14.67
C THR A 160 -7.24 -7.30 -13.93
N VAL A 161 -5.92 -7.35 -14.09
CA VAL A 161 -4.99 -6.41 -13.43
C VAL A 161 -4.40 -5.45 -14.46
N GLU A 162 -4.55 -4.16 -14.19
CA GLU A 162 -4.02 -3.05 -14.99
C GLU A 162 -3.01 -2.22 -14.20
N GLY A 163 -2.08 -1.57 -14.89
CA GLY A 163 -1.03 -0.75 -14.27
C GLY A 163 0.34 -1.47 -14.27
N PRO A 164 1.28 -1.09 -13.39
CA PRO A 164 1.18 0.08 -12.51
C PRO A 164 1.16 1.40 -13.28
N TYR A 165 0.32 2.32 -12.84
CA TYR A 165 0.25 3.69 -13.34
C TYR A 165 0.75 4.66 -12.28
N SER A 166 1.30 5.81 -12.69
CA SER A 166 1.83 6.83 -11.77
C SER A 166 0.86 8.00 -11.65
N LEU A 167 0.37 8.28 -10.44
CA LEU A 167 -0.59 9.34 -10.16
C LEU A 167 -0.26 10.09 -8.85
N PRO A 168 -0.59 11.40 -8.74
CA PRO A 168 -0.41 12.18 -7.53
C PRO A 168 -1.57 11.95 -6.53
N ILE A 169 -1.59 10.80 -5.89
CA ILE A 169 -2.65 10.36 -4.98
C ILE A 169 -2.45 10.99 -3.60
N LYS A 170 -3.33 11.89 -3.18
CA LYS A 170 -3.21 12.68 -1.94
C LYS A 170 -2.91 11.87 -0.67
N PRO A 171 -3.60 10.76 -0.36
CA PRO A 171 -3.31 9.96 0.83
C PRO A 171 -1.87 9.46 0.94
N LEU A 172 -1.10 9.45 -0.15
CA LEU A 172 0.27 8.96 -0.19
C LEU A 172 1.33 10.07 -0.05
N ILE A 173 0.92 11.33 -0.02
CA ILE A 173 1.86 12.46 0.11
C ILE A 173 2.62 12.37 1.44
N GLY A 174 3.93 12.49 1.38
CA GLY A 174 4.81 12.53 2.56
C GLY A 174 5.18 11.16 3.12
N ILE A 175 4.69 10.07 2.54
CA ILE A 175 5.06 8.71 2.94
C ILE A 175 6.42 8.37 2.35
N ILE A 176 7.34 7.93 3.21
CA ILE A 176 8.70 7.51 2.82
C ILE A 176 8.70 6.06 2.34
N ALA A 177 7.96 5.18 3.02
CA ALA A 177 7.87 3.77 2.66
C ALA A 177 7.47 3.56 1.19
N PRO A 178 7.84 2.45 0.54
CA PRO A 178 7.24 2.05 -0.73
C PRO A 178 5.72 2.07 -0.66
N THR A 179 5.06 2.68 -1.66
CA THR A 179 3.61 2.89 -1.64
C THR A 179 2.94 2.35 -2.89
N ILE A 180 1.82 1.68 -2.71
CA ILE A 180 0.92 1.31 -3.81
C ILE A 180 -0.53 1.65 -3.45
N THR A 181 -1.33 1.88 -4.48
CA THR A 181 -2.78 2.01 -4.36
C THR A 181 -3.45 0.94 -5.21
N TYR A 182 -4.39 0.24 -4.63
CA TYR A 182 -5.36 -0.57 -5.36
C TYR A 182 -6.65 0.21 -5.56
N GLU A 183 -7.19 0.12 -6.76
CA GLU A 183 -8.55 0.54 -7.08
C GLU A 183 -9.28 -0.64 -7.73
N ILE A 184 -10.21 -1.25 -6.99
CA ILE A 184 -10.79 -2.55 -7.32
C ILE A 184 -12.27 -2.41 -7.65
N GLY A 185 -12.68 -2.93 -8.82
CA GLY A 185 -14.09 -2.97 -9.22
C GLY A 185 -14.90 -3.96 -8.42
N LEU A 186 -16.03 -3.52 -7.89
CA LEU A 186 -17.02 -4.37 -7.21
C LEU A 186 -18.33 -4.39 -7.96
N LYS A 187 -18.90 -5.58 -8.22
CA LYS A 187 -20.24 -5.75 -8.81
C LYS A 187 -21.37 -5.51 -7.82
N ASN A 188 -21.11 -5.75 -6.56
CA ASN A 188 -22.03 -5.58 -5.45
C ASN A 188 -21.23 -5.41 -4.14
N LYS A 189 -21.95 -5.13 -3.06
CA LYS A 189 -21.35 -4.87 -1.74
C LYS A 189 -20.60 -6.05 -1.10
N ASP A 190 -20.84 -7.26 -1.56
CA ASP A 190 -20.26 -8.48 -0.96
C ASP A 190 -19.07 -9.01 -1.77
N ALA A 191 -18.85 -8.49 -2.99
CA ALA A 191 -17.83 -8.98 -3.91
C ALA A 191 -16.39 -8.82 -3.38
N TRP A 192 -16.13 -7.86 -2.48
CA TRP A 192 -14.82 -7.63 -1.87
C TRP A 192 -14.29 -8.86 -1.12
N GLN A 193 -15.18 -9.72 -0.61
CA GLN A 193 -14.79 -10.92 0.15
C GLN A 193 -13.91 -11.87 -0.69
N GLY A 194 -14.20 -11.98 -1.98
CA GLY A 194 -13.43 -12.80 -2.90
C GLY A 194 -12.04 -12.26 -3.24
N TYR A 195 -11.73 -11.02 -2.86
CA TYR A 195 -10.43 -10.40 -3.14
C TYR A 195 -9.47 -10.42 -1.96
N CYS A 196 -9.96 -10.68 -0.74
CA CYS A 196 -9.15 -10.62 0.48
C CYS A 196 -8.01 -11.64 0.48
N GLU A 197 -8.30 -12.91 0.14
CA GLU A 197 -7.30 -13.97 0.10
C GLU A 197 -6.24 -13.75 -1.00
N PRO A 198 -6.61 -13.45 -2.28
CA PRO A 198 -5.66 -13.08 -3.31
C PRO A 198 -4.75 -11.90 -2.93
N LEU A 199 -5.29 -10.87 -2.29
CA LEU A 199 -4.52 -9.70 -1.86
C LEU A 199 -3.58 -10.06 -0.71
N ALA A 200 -4.06 -10.79 0.30
CA ALA A 200 -3.24 -11.21 1.44
C ALA A 200 -2.08 -12.11 1.01
N GLU A 201 -2.34 -13.16 0.20
CA GLU A 201 -1.29 -14.02 -0.35
C GLU A 201 -0.26 -13.23 -1.14
N THR A 202 -0.72 -12.30 -1.98
CA THR A 202 0.18 -11.45 -2.77
C THR A 202 1.04 -10.57 -1.89
N ILE A 203 0.47 -9.96 -0.85
CA ILE A 203 1.24 -9.14 0.12
C ILE A 203 2.32 -9.99 0.79
N ILE A 204 1.98 -11.17 1.29
CA ILE A 204 2.94 -12.08 1.92
C ILE A 204 4.09 -12.42 0.96
N ASN A 205 3.77 -12.82 -0.27
CA ASN A 205 4.76 -13.20 -1.27
C ASN A 205 5.68 -12.05 -1.66
N VAL A 206 5.14 -10.85 -1.86
CA VAL A 206 5.94 -9.67 -2.23
C VAL A 206 6.82 -9.24 -1.07
N VAL A 207 6.30 -9.24 0.17
CA VAL A 207 7.09 -8.91 1.36
C VAL A 207 8.25 -9.90 1.53
N ALA A 208 8.01 -11.19 1.36
CA ALA A 208 9.05 -12.20 1.42
C ALA A 208 10.12 -12.06 0.31
N GLN A 209 9.75 -11.56 -0.88
CA GLN A 209 10.69 -11.39 -1.99
C GLN A 209 11.54 -10.11 -1.89
N VAL A 210 10.98 -9.05 -1.33
CA VAL A 210 11.61 -7.71 -1.37
C VAL A 210 12.30 -7.35 -0.06
N PHE A 211 11.77 -7.80 1.09
CA PHE A 211 12.21 -7.38 2.41
C PHE A 211 12.79 -8.51 3.27
N SER A 212 13.05 -9.69 2.68
CA SER A 212 13.69 -10.83 3.37
C SER A 212 15.18 -10.58 3.65
#